data_4bb18670adc5231fdd032a5efe07093e
#
_entry.id   4bb18670adc5231fdd032a5efe07093e
#
_cell.length_a   1.000
_cell.length_b   1.000
_cell.length_c   1.000
_cell.angle_alpha   90.00
_cell.angle_beta   90.00
_cell.angle_gamma   90.00
#
_symmetry.space_group_name_H-M   'P 1'
#
loop_
_entity.id
_entity.type
_entity.pdbx_description
1 polymer ?
#
loop_
_entity_poly.entity_id
_entity_poly.type
_entity_poly.pdbx_seq_one_letter_code
_entity_poly.pdbx_strand_id
1 'polypeptide(L)'
;MNKLIGKSWIDGNEALAWGAALGQVDYFTHYPGSPVNRVANDLEEIDREHALGIKFNHALNEHVSILAAAGASLCGARSMVVMKHVGLNIAADPANYLGVTGVKGGMVIVVGTDPGATCSTGEEDVHWYLSLIHI
;
A
#
# COMPACT_ATOMS: atom_id res chain seq x y z
N MET A 1 -6.34 -20.13 3.79
CA MET A 1 -5.36 -20.27 4.90
C MET A 1 -4.40 -21.45 4.76
N ASN A 2 -4.71 -22.48 3.98
CA ASN A 2 -3.81 -23.65 3.84
C ASN A 2 -2.48 -23.37 3.05
N LYS A 3 -2.41 -22.34 2.23
CA LYS A 3 -1.16 -21.96 1.51
C LYS A 3 -0.06 -21.39 2.44
N LEU A 4 -0.40 -20.95 3.63
CA LEU A 4 0.55 -20.32 4.57
C LEU A 4 1.13 -21.31 5.59
N ILE A 5 0.69 -22.59 5.56
CA ILE A 5 1.22 -23.63 6.42
C ILE A 5 2.29 -24.39 5.63
N GLY A 6 3.56 -24.02 5.87
CA GLY A 6 4.71 -24.63 5.22
C GLY A 6 5.58 -23.62 4.47
N LYS A 7 6.56 -24.13 3.74
CA LYS A 7 7.42 -23.32 2.85
C LYS A 7 6.80 -23.27 1.46
N SER A 8 6.52 -22.07 0.95
CA SER A 8 6.07 -21.85 -0.43
C SER A 8 6.95 -20.79 -1.10
N TRP A 9 7.04 -20.87 -2.42
CA TRP A 9 7.66 -19.83 -3.23
C TRP A 9 6.58 -18.82 -3.62
N ILE A 10 6.74 -17.57 -3.19
CA ILE A 10 5.86 -16.46 -3.51
C ILE A 10 6.71 -15.28 -3.96
N ASP A 11 6.21 -14.43 -4.83
CA ASP A 11 6.88 -13.19 -5.19
C ASP A 11 6.58 -12.07 -4.17
N GLY A 12 7.27 -10.92 -4.33
CA GLY A 12 7.13 -9.80 -3.39
C GLY A 12 5.73 -9.20 -3.36
N ASN A 13 5.01 -9.14 -4.48
CA ASN A 13 3.65 -8.62 -4.53
C ASN A 13 2.67 -9.55 -3.81
N GLU A 14 2.78 -10.86 -4.07
CA GLU A 14 1.99 -11.86 -3.37
C GLU A 14 2.27 -11.86 -1.86
N ALA A 15 3.56 -11.71 -1.48
CA ALA A 15 3.94 -11.61 -0.06
C ALA A 15 3.32 -10.39 0.64
N LEU A 16 3.27 -9.23 -0.03
CA LEU A 16 2.62 -8.03 0.47
C LEU A 16 1.10 -8.22 0.63
N ALA A 17 0.45 -8.85 -0.36
CA ALA A 17 -0.97 -9.14 -0.31
C ALA A 17 -1.33 -10.09 0.86
N TRP A 18 -0.57 -11.17 1.04
CA TRP A 18 -0.73 -12.06 2.19
C TRP A 18 -0.44 -11.36 3.52
N GLY A 19 0.59 -10.49 3.56
CA GLY A 19 0.90 -9.68 4.74
C GLY A 19 -0.25 -8.77 5.13
N ALA A 20 -0.92 -8.13 4.16
CA ALA A 20 -2.10 -7.31 4.37
C ALA A 20 -3.28 -8.13 4.94
N ALA A 21 -3.56 -9.28 4.33
CA ALA A 21 -4.63 -10.18 4.77
C ALA A 21 -4.40 -10.68 6.21
N LEU A 22 -3.18 -11.14 6.52
CA LEU A 22 -2.80 -11.60 7.86
C LEU A 22 -2.76 -10.46 8.89
N GLY A 23 -2.39 -9.26 8.46
CA GLY A 23 -2.42 -8.04 9.25
C GLY A 23 -3.83 -7.50 9.51
N GLN A 24 -4.84 -8.17 8.96
CA GLN A 24 -6.25 -7.79 9.09
C GLN A 24 -6.49 -6.36 8.62
N VAL A 25 -6.06 -6.05 7.40
CA VAL A 25 -6.36 -4.76 6.75
C VAL A 25 -7.86 -4.69 6.47
N ASP A 26 -8.50 -3.61 6.94
CA ASP A 26 -9.93 -3.35 6.73
C ASP A 26 -10.19 -2.55 5.45
N TYR A 27 -9.24 -1.67 5.09
CA TYR A 27 -9.37 -0.75 3.96
C TYR A 27 -8.09 -0.73 3.13
N PHE A 28 -8.24 -1.04 1.86
CA PHE A 28 -7.14 -1.04 0.89
C PHE A 28 -7.42 -0.02 -0.22
N THR A 29 -6.42 0.78 -0.56
CA THR A 29 -6.51 1.70 -1.69
C THR A 29 -5.21 1.74 -2.47
N HIS A 30 -5.30 1.99 -3.76
CA HIS A 30 -4.13 2.11 -4.61
C HIS A 30 -4.40 2.99 -5.83
N TYR A 31 -3.32 3.44 -6.45
CA TYR A 31 -3.30 3.91 -7.82
C TYR A 31 -2.30 3.07 -8.61
N PRO A 32 -2.68 2.53 -9.80
CA PRO A 32 -1.85 1.58 -10.53
C PRO A 32 -0.47 2.13 -10.89
N GLY A 33 0.57 1.36 -10.63
CA GLY A 33 1.97 1.69 -10.97
C GLY A 33 2.88 0.47 -10.83
N SER A 34 3.67 0.17 -11.88
CA SER A 34 4.68 -0.91 -11.79
C SER A 34 5.82 -0.49 -10.85
N PRO A 35 6.38 -1.41 -10.02
CA PRO A 35 6.21 -2.86 -10.04
C PRO A 35 5.12 -3.41 -9.10
N VAL A 36 4.33 -2.58 -8.43
CA VAL A 36 3.42 -3.01 -7.33
C VAL A 36 1.96 -3.22 -7.75
N ASN A 37 1.66 -3.20 -9.05
CA ASN A 37 0.29 -3.37 -9.56
C ASN A 37 -0.40 -4.65 -9.09
N ARG A 38 0.36 -5.75 -8.97
CA ARG A 38 -0.20 -7.05 -8.64
C ARG A 38 -0.68 -7.17 -7.20
N VAL A 39 -0.17 -6.34 -6.29
CA VAL A 39 -0.59 -6.37 -4.87
C VAL A 39 -2.10 -6.24 -4.73
N ALA A 40 -2.73 -5.34 -5.50
CA ALA A 40 -4.18 -5.16 -5.47
C ALA A 40 -4.92 -6.41 -5.94
N ASN A 41 -4.53 -6.93 -7.11
CA ASN A 41 -5.18 -8.12 -7.70
C ASN A 41 -5.03 -9.35 -6.79
N ASP A 42 -3.82 -9.58 -6.28
CA ASP A 42 -3.51 -10.70 -5.40
C ASP A 42 -4.31 -10.59 -4.09
N LEU A 43 -4.43 -9.38 -3.52
CA LEU A 43 -5.21 -9.16 -2.31
C LEU A 43 -6.72 -9.31 -2.53
N GLU A 44 -7.26 -8.84 -3.67
CA GLU A 44 -8.67 -9.04 -4.04
C GLU A 44 -9.01 -10.53 -4.21
N GLU A 45 -8.08 -11.31 -4.79
CA GLU A 45 -8.24 -12.75 -4.91
C GLU A 45 -8.26 -13.42 -3.53
N ILE A 46 -7.32 -13.07 -2.65
CA ILE A 46 -7.24 -13.57 -1.27
C ILE A 46 -8.52 -13.22 -0.49
N ASP A 47 -8.98 -11.96 -0.59
CA ASP A 47 -10.22 -11.52 0.06
C ASP A 47 -11.43 -12.34 -0.39
N ARG A 48 -11.55 -12.56 -1.70
CA ARG A 48 -12.64 -13.36 -2.28
C ARG A 48 -12.58 -14.84 -1.83
N GLU A 49 -11.38 -15.44 -1.80
CA GLU A 49 -11.20 -16.84 -1.40
C GLU A 49 -11.47 -17.08 0.09
N HIS A 50 -11.17 -16.09 0.92
CA HIS A 50 -11.20 -16.21 2.37
C HIS A 50 -12.31 -15.40 3.06
N ALA A 51 -13.09 -14.65 2.28
CA ALA A 51 -14.19 -13.80 2.75
C ALA A 51 -13.76 -12.85 3.89
N LEU A 52 -12.64 -12.15 3.69
CA LEU A 52 -12.06 -11.28 4.71
C LEU A 52 -12.86 -9.98 4.90
N GLY A 53 -13.57 -9.53 3.87
CA GLY A 53 -14.43 -8.35 3.91
C GLY A 53 -13.68 -7.02 3.79
N ILE A 54 -12.50 -7.04 3.17
CA ILE A 54 -11.69 -5.84 2.91
C ILE A 54 -12.45 -4.87 2.01
N LYS A 55 -12.40 -3.59 2.32
CA LYS A 55 -12.97 -2.55 1.46
C LYS A 55 -11.90 -2.02 0.51
N PHE A 56 -12.09 -2.28 -0.78
CA PHE A 56 -11.19 -1.84 -1.84
C PHE A 56 -11.63 -0.50 -2.44
N ASN A 57 -10.65 0.36 -2.71
CA ASN A 57 -10.83 1.62 -3.41
C ASN A 57 -9.74 1.82 -4.46
N HIS A 58 -10.13 1.83 -5.73
CA HIS A 58 -9.26 2.21 -6.84
C HIS A 58 -9.33 3.72 -6.99
N ALA A 59 -8.33 4.41 -6.44
CA ALA A 59 -8.36 5.87 -6.39
C ALA A 59 -8.06 6.53 -7.74
N LEU A 60 -8.46 7.79 -7.89
CA LEU A 60 -8.19 8.56 -9.10
C LEU A 60 -6.72 8.99 -9.25
N ASN A 61 -6.01 9.07 -8.13
CA ASN A 61 -4.57 9.33 -8.06
C ASN A 61 -4.03 9.01 -6.65
N GLU A 62 -2.72 9.11 -6.47
CA GLU A 62 -2.04 8.75 -5.23
C GLU A 62 -2.35 9.70 -4.08
N HIS A 63 -2.55 10.99 -4.36
CA HIS A 63 -2.97 11.97 -3.35
C HIS A 63 -4.31 11.56 -2.71
N VAL A 64 -5.31 11.23 -3.54
CA VAL A 64 -6.61 10.74 -3.07
C VAL A 64 -6.47 9.40 -2.35
N SER A 65 -5.60 8.51 -2.83
CA SER A 65 -5.32 7.23 -2.16
C SER A 65 -4.87 7.42 -0.71
N ILE A 66 -3.86 8.27 -0.48
CA ILE A 66 -3.35 8.52 0.88
C ILE A 66 -4.42 9.16 1.76
N LEU A 67 -5.15 10.15 1.26
CA LEU A 67 -6.21 10.80 2.04
C LEU A 67 -7.32 9.83 2.43
N ALA A 68 -7.72 8.95 1.52
CA ALA A 68 -8.75 7.95 1.79
C ALA A 68 -8.28 6.93 2.85
N ALA A 69 -7.04 6.43 2.73
CA ALA A 69 -6.46 5.53 3.73
C ALA A 69 -6.30 6.20 5.09
N ALA A 70 -5.87 7.47 5.11
CA ALA A 70 -5.76 8.27 6.34
C ALA A 70 -7.13 8.44 7.00
N GLY A 71 -8.16 8.81 6.24
CA GLY A 71 -9.53 8.93 6.73
C GLY A 71 -10.06 7.62 7.34
N ALA A 72 -9.83 6.49 6.67
CA ALA A 72 -10.18 5.18 7.19
C ALA A 72 -9.45 4.89 8.52
N SER A 73 -8.15 5.19 8.59
CA SER A 73 -7.36 5.00 9.80
C SER A 73 -7.81 5.89 10.96
N LEU A 74 -8.17 7.15 10.70
CA LEU A 74 -8.71 8.04 11.71
C LEU A 74 -10.04 7.54 12.29
N CYS A 75 -10.83 6.82 11.48
CA CYS A 75 -12.03 6.12 11.94
C CYS A 75 -11.74 4.82 12.70
N GLY A 76 -10.47 4.43 12.83
CA GLY A 76 -10.04 3.25 13.57
C GLY A 76 -9.80 2.01 12.72
N ALA A 77 -9.99 2.07 11.41
CA ALA A 77 -9.69 0.98 10.50
C ALA A 77 -8.18 0.82 10.28
N ARG A 78 -7.73 -0.41 10.07
CA ARG A 78 -6.37 -0.68 9.55
C ARG A 78 -6.38 -0.46 8.05
N SER A 79 -5.58 0.47 7.58
CA SER A 79 -5.56 0.83 6.16
C SER A 79 -4.21 0.53 5.52
N MET A 80 -4.24 0.23 4.24
CA MET A 80 -3.06 0.05 3.41
C MET A 80 -3.22 0.83 2.10
N VAL A 81 -2.20 1.56 1.72
CA VAL A 81 -2.13 2.23 0.43
C VAL A 81 -0.90 1.75 -0.33
N VAL A 82 -1.08 1.50 -1.63
CA VAL A 82 -0.02 1.01 -2.51
C VAL A 82 0.13 1.96 -3.68
N MET A 83 1.35 2.38 -3.96
CA MET A 83 1.67 3.24 -5.09
C MET A 83 3.10 3.04 -5.58
N LYS A 84 3.38 3.55 -6.76
CA LYS A 84 4.74 3.66 -7.28
C LYS A 84 5.48 4.86 -6.67
N HIS A 85 6.82 4.86 -6.73
CA HIS A 85 7.64 5.94 -6.20
C HIS A 85 7.29 7.33 -6.78
N VAL A 86 7.02 7.44 -8.08
CA VAL A 86 6.59 8.72 -8.69
C VAL A 86 5.26 9.22 -8.13
N GLY A 87 4.40 8.32 -7.70
CA GLY A 87 3.13 8.66 -7.05
C GLY A 87 3.30 9.25 -5.66
N LEU A 88 4.40 8.92 -4.97
CA LEU A 88 4.71 9.53 -3.69
C LEU A 88 4.96 11.04 -3.82
N ASN A 89 5.55 11.50 -4.95
CA ASN A 89 5.71 12.93 -5.22
C ASN A 89 4.36 13.63 -5.36
N ILE A 90 3.37 12.98 -6.00
CA ILE A 90 2.01 13.51 -6.11
C ILE A 90 1.31 13.52 -4.75
N ALA A 91 1.60 12.55 -3.91
CA ALA A 91 1.04 12.38 -2.59
C ALA A 91 1.88 13.03 -1.47
N ALA A 92 2.87 13.86 -1.81
CA ALA A 92 3.82 14.45 -0.88
C ALA A 92 3.16 15.22 0.26
N ASP A 93 2.23 16.09 -0.06
CA ASP A 93 1.54 16.91 0.93
C ASP A 93 0.79 16.06 1.96
N PRO A 94 -0.16 15.18 1.60
CA PRO A 94 -0.82 14.33 2.58
C PRO A 94 0.12 13.36 3.29
N ALA A 95 1.18 12.86 2.66
CA ALA A 95 2.15 11.99 3.31
C ALA A 95 2.89 12.72 4.43
N ASN A 96 3.36 13.95 4.18
CA ASN A 96 4.02 14.77 5.20
C ASN A 96 3.05 15.15 6.33
N TYR A 97 1.80 15.46 5.98
CA TYR A 97 0.79 15.80 6.98
C TYR A 97 0.51 14.67 7.96
N LEU A 98 0.55 13.42 7.48
CA LEU A 98 0.40 12.22 8.33
C LEU A 98 1.48 12.12 9.40
N GLY A 99 2.71 12.57 9.12
CA GLY A 99 3.78 12.64 10.11
C GLY A 99 3.44 13.56 11.29
N VAL A 100 2.62 14.59 11.05
CA VAL A 100 2.19 15.56 12.09
C VAL A 100 0.89 15.13 12.76
N THR A 101 -0.11 14.71 11.98
CA THR A 101 -1.45 14.36 12.50
C THR A 101 -1.50 12.98 13.12
N GLY A 102 -0.64 12.07 12.66
CA GLY A 102 -0.67 10.67 13.05
C GLY A 102 -1.88 9.92 12.49
N VAL A 103 -2.00 8.68 12.93
CA VAL A 103 -3.07 7.73 12.56
C VAL A 103 -3.62 7.05 13.81
N LYS A 104 -4.84 6.52 13.74
CA LYS A 104 -5.49 5.89 14.89
C LYS A 104 -5.57 4.36 14.75
N GLY A 105 -6.09 3.86 13.65
CA GLY A 105 -6.28 2.42 13.40
C GLY A 105 -5.04 1.71 12.84
N GLY A 106 -4.02 2.46 12.52
CA GLY A 106 -2.83 1.99 11.81
C GLY A 106 -2.95 2.19 10.31
N MET A 107 -1.81 2.51 9.67
CA MET A 107 -1.76 2.70 8.22
C MET A 107 -0.40 2.24 7.71
N VAL A 108 -0.41 1.52 6.59
CA VAL A 108 0.80 1.11 5.88
C VAL A 108 0.82 1.77 4.52
N ILE A 109 1.93 2.43 4.19
CA ILE A 109 2.19 2.98 2.86
C ILE A 109 3.25 2.11 2.18
N VAL A 110 2.86 1.46 1.10
CA VAL A 110 3.77 0.65 0.27
C VAL A 110 4.14 1.47 -0.96
N VAL A 111 5.42 1.72 -1.10
CA VAL A 111 5.96 2.45 -2.26
C VAL A 111 6.86 1.52 -3.05
N GLY A 112 6.43 1.19 -4.27
CA GLY A 112 7.23 0.38 -5.19
C GLY A 112 8.31 1.20 -5.86
N THR A 113 9.57 0.84 -5.65
CA THR A 113 10.73 1.40 -6.36
C THR A 113 11.13 0.49 -7.51
N ASP A 114 11.77 1.04 -8.51
CA ASP A 114 12.22 0.32 -9.71
C ASP A 114 13.69 0.70 -10.04
N PRO A 115 14.65 0.16 -9.27
CA PRO A 115 16.07 0.43 -9.51
C PRO A 115 16.48 0.03 -10.94
N GLY A 116 17.17 0.93 -11.64
CA GLY A 116 17.52 0.75 -13.04
C GLY A 116 16.39 1.00 -14.01
N ALA A 117 15.22 1.44 -13.54
CA ALA A 117 14.04 1.76 -14.35
C ALA A 117 13.60 0.64 -15.32
N THR A 118 13.75 -0.62 -14.91
CA THR A 118 13.50 -1.79 -15.77
C THR A 118 12.04 -1.92 -16.17
N CYS A 119 11.12 -1.58 -15.26
CA CYS A 119 9.67 -1.70 -15.47
C CYS A 119 8.97 -0.36 -15.67
N SER A 120 9.70 0.75 -15.66
CA SER A 120 9.08 2.07 -15.67
C SER A 120 10.01 3.21 -16.10
N THR A 121 9.50 4.43 -16.10
CA THR A 121 10.13 5.63 -16.67
C THR A 121 10.99 6.43 -15.70
N GLY A 122 11.32 5.93 -14.54
CA GLY A 122 12.13 6.69 -13.59
C GLY A 122 12.73 5.82 -12.52
N GLU A 123 13.87 6.23 -12.04
CA GLU A 123 14.55 5.64 -10.89
C GLU A 123 14.60 6.68 -9.78
N GLU A 124 14.06 6.33 -8.61
CA GLU A 124 14.02 7.22 -7.46
C GLU A 124 14.20 6.42 -6.17
N ASP A 125 15.09 6.88 -5.31
CA ASP A 125 15.24 6.35 -3.96
C ASP A 125 14.34 7.15 -2.99
N VAL A 126 13.28 6.52 -2.54
CA VAL A 126 12.28 7.14 -1.66
C VAL A 126 12.65 7.08 -0.16
N HIS A 127 13.74 6.41 0.21
CA HIS A 127 14.11 6.26 1.62
C HIS A 127 14.35 7.61 2.30
N TRP A 128 15.10 8.49 1.63
CA TRP A 128 15.34 9.85 2.12
C TRP A 128 14.06 10.68 2.21
N TYR A 129 13.20 10.52 1.23
CA TYR A 129 11.92 11.20 1.21
C TYR A 129 11.03 10.79 2.41
N LEU A 130 10.91 9.50 2.63
CA LEU A 130 10.12 8.94 3.73
C LEU A 130 10.75 9.23 5.10
N SER A 131 12.05 9.52 5.17
CA SER A 131 12.69 9.91 6.43
C SER A 131 12.18 11.24 7.00
N LEU A 132 11.63 12.13 6.14
CA LEU A 132 11.10 13.43 6.56
C LEU A 132 9.91 13.32 7.52
N ILE A 133 9.16 12.22 7.47
CA ILE A 133 8.01 11.99 8.37
C ILE A 133 8.42 11.49 9.76
N HIS A 134 9.70 11.26 10.00
CA HIS A 134 10.24 10.79 11.26
C HIS A 134 11.02 11.86 12.04
N ILE A 135 10.91 13.12 11.65
CA ILE A 135 11.60 14.24 12.33
C ILE A 135 10.83 14.67 13.57
#